data_fb26d5eb038f6244905d4d3612f67653
#
_entry.id   fb26d5eb038f6244905d4d3612f67653
#
_cell.length_a   1.000
_cell.length_b   1.000
_cell.length_c   1.000
_cell.angle_alpha   90.00
_cell.angle_beta   90.00
_cell.angle_gamma   90.00
#
_symmetry.space_group_name_H-M   'P 1'
#
loop_
_entity.id
_entity.type
_entity.pdbx_description
1 polymer ?
#
loop_
_entity_poly.entity_id
_entity_poly.type
_entity_poly.pdbx_seq_one_letter_code
_entity_poly.pdbx_strand_id
1 'polypeptide(L)'
;MIYTILALLLAGMWSCKDDVMNAGASALQPEDDIRVKSDTFSVSSMLEASSAISVTPDSFLLGECDTHFGTIKADILTQFACPIGFEYPYAETAEVDSVCLYLYYNNWHGDGLAPMGITVYEMDKATLDYNSRYPSDTAVSTFCSLSDSTKVTKNSR
;
A
#
# COMPACT_ATOMS: atom_id res chain seq x y z
N MET A 1 11.91 20.32 -76.63
CA MET A 1 10.76 19.60 -76.05
C MET A 1 11.06 18.94 -74.71
N ILE A 2 12.16 18.22 -74.55
CA ILE A 2 12.47 17.52 -73.23
C ILE A 2 12.67 18.52 -72.10
N TYR A 3 13.36 19.60 -72.28
CA TYR A 3 13.62 20.59 -71.23
C TYR A 3 12.35 21.39 -70.83
N THR A 4 11.37 21.51 -71.66
CA THR A 4 10.10 22.15 -71.32
C THR A 4 9.23 21.25 -70.48
N ILE A 5 9.25 19.95 -70.70
CA ILE A 5 8.54 18.95 -69.86
C ILE A 5 9.19 18.84 -68.47
N LEU A 6 10.52 18.86 -68.40
CA LEU A 6 11.26 18.83 -67.16
C LEU A 6 11.03 20.08 -66.30
N ALA A 7 10.95 21.24 -66.90
CA ALA A 7 10.65 22.50 -66.22
C ALA A 7 9.21 22.53 -65.67
N LEU A 8 8.26 21.96 -66.37
CA LEU A 8 6.87 21.84 -65.90
C LEU A 8 6.73 20.86 -64.68
N LEU A 9 7.50 19.78 -64.69
CA LEU A 9 7.55 18.83 -63.57
C LEU A 9 8.15 19.43 -62.30
N LEU A 10 9.20 20.26 -62.45
CA LEU A 10 9.83 20.97 -61.34
C LEU A 10 8.94 22.08 -60.73
N ALA A 11 8.10 22.73 -61.52
CA ALA A 11 7.18 23.75 -61.02
C ALA A 11 6.00 23.16 -60.21
N GLY A 12 5.65 21.88 -60.43
CA GLY A 12 4.58 21.19 -59.71
C GLY A 12 4.92 20.81 -58.28
N MET A 13 6.22 20.86 -57.90
CA MET A 13 6.64 20.43 -56.55
C MET A 13 6.59 21.52 -55.46
N TRP A 14 6.18 22.75 -55.81
CA TRP A 14 6.09 23.84 -54.84
C TRP A 14 4.66 24.09 -54.33
N SER A 15 3.74 23.19 -54.58
CA SER A 15 2.33 23.34 -54.17
C SER A 15 1.96 22.46 -52.96
N CYS A 16 2.83 22.33 -52.00
CA CYS A 16 2.44 21.86 -50.67
C CYS A 16 2.69 22.98 -49.66
N LYS A 17 1.73 23.88 -49.53
CA LYS A 17 1.54 24.65 -48.32
C LYS A 17 0.60 23.83 -47.41
N ASP A 18 1.04 23.63 -46.18
CA ASP A 18 0.32 22.94 -45.11
C ASP A 18 -0.94 23.68 -44.63
N ASP A 19 -1.85 23.98 -45.53
CA ASP A 19 -3.15 24.58 -45.21
C ASP A 19 -4.30 23.55 -45.28
N VAL A 20 -4.01 22.29 -45.02
CA VAL A 20 -5.05 21.23 -44.99
C VAL A 20 -5.98 21.40 -43.79
N MET A 21 -5.59 22.18 -42.79
CA MET A 21 -6.42 22.43 -41.59
C MET A 21 -7.56 23.42 -41.84
N ASN A 22 -7.54 24.17 -42.93
CA ASN A 22 -8.57 25.19 -43.24
C ASN A 22 -9.54 24.80 -44.37
N ALA A 23 -9.37 23.64 -44.98
CA ALA A 23 -10.30 23.14 -45.99
C ALA A 23 -11.64 22.76 -45.33
N GLY A 24 -12.60 23.64 -45.39
CA GLY A 24 -13.93 23.46 -44.80
C GLY A 24 -14.22 24.35 -43.61
N ALA A 25 -13.23 25.01 -43.02
CA ALA A 25 -13.44 25.93 -41.88
C ALA A 25 -14.33 27.13 -42.23
N SER A 26 -14.34 27.55 -43.52
CA SER A 26 -15.22 28.61 -44.00
C SER A 26 -16.67 28.18 -44.23
N ALA A 27 -16.95 26.87 -44.14
CA ALA A 27 -18.30 26.32 -44.27
C ALA A 27 -19.00 26.11 -42.89
N LEU A 28 -18.25 26.24 -41.79
CA LEU A 28 -18.78 26.18 -40.44
C LEU A 28 -19.34 27.55 -40.03
N GLN A 29 -20.48 27.55 -39.37
CA GLN A 29 -21.01 28.77 -38.77
C GLN A 29 -20.05 29.23 -37.66
N PRO A 30 -19.92 30.53 -37.37
CA PRO A 30 -19.00 31.04 -36.34
C PRO A 30 -19.24 30.49 -34.96
N GLU A 31 -20.43 29.95 -34.74
CA GLU A 31 -20.86 29.32 -33.47
C GLU A 31 -20.32 27.88 -33.31
N ASP A 32 -19.95 27.24 -34.45
CA ASP A 32 -19.41 25.87 -34.46
C ASP A 32 -17.87 25.84 -34.52
N ASP A 33 -17.21 27.00 -34.39
CA ASP A 33 -15.75 27.12 -34.40
C ASP A 33 -15.18 26.55 -33.08
N ILE A 34 -14.78 25.28 -33.10
CA ILE A 34 -14.11 24.64 -31.98
C ILE A 34 -12.68 25.18 -31.87
N ARG A 35 -12.49 26.12 -30.98
CA ARG A 35 -11.15 26.66 -30.67
C ARG A 35 -10.47 25.81 -29.60
N VAL A 36 -9.54 24.99 -30.04
CA VAL A 36 -8.66 24.25 -29.12
C VAL A 36 -7.52 25.16 -28.68
N LYS A 37 -7.42 25.43 -27.40
CA LYS A 37 -6.25 26.06 -26.80
C LYS A 37 -5.45 24.97 -26.06
N SER A 38 -4.18 24.86 -26.37
CA SER A 38 -3.23 24.09 -25.59
C SER A 38 -2.44 25.03 -24.69
N ASP A 39 -2.27 24.63 -23.45
CA ASP A 39 -1.46 25.35 -22.49
C ASP A 39 -0.50 24.39 -21.80
N THR A 40 0.64 24.91 -21.39
CA THR A 40 1.67 24.09 -20.71
C THR A 40 1.87 24.61 -19.31
N PHE A 41 1.66 23.73 -18.34
CA PHE A 41 1.84 24.04 -16.92
C PHE A 41 3.11 23.37 -16.40
N SER A 42 3.88 24.10 -15.61
CA SER A 42 4.97 23.51 -14.84
C SER A 42 4.38 22.79 -13.63
N VAL A 43 4.65 21.49 -13.53
CA VAL A 43 4.25 20.68 -12.38
C VAL A 43 5.48 20.36 -11.55
N SER A 44 5.43 20.66 -10.27
CA SER A 44 6.41 20.18 -9.30
C SER A 44 5.76 19.18 -8.38
N SER A 45 6.45 18.07 -8.09
CA SER A 45 6.02 17.09 -7.12
C SER A 45 7.03 17.00 -5.99
N MET A 46 6.53 16.83 -4.79
CA MET A 46 7.33 16.66 -3.57
C MET A 46 6.84 15.42 -2.85
N LEU A 47 7.78 14.59 -2.41
CA LEU A 47 7.47 13.46 -1.55
C LEU A 47 7.51 13.93 -0.10
N GLU A 48 6.41 13.79 0.60
CA GLU A 48 6.31 14.10 2.03
C GLU A 48 6.10 12.81 2.81
N ALA A 49 6.85 12.65 3.91
CA ALA A 49 6.66 11.51 4.79
C ALA A 49 5.28 11.59 5.46
N SER A 50 4.49 10.54 5.33
CA SER A 50 3.22 10.45 6.05
C SER A 50 3.46 10.31 7.55
N SER A 51 2.63 10.97 8.35
CA SER A 51 2.58 10.72 9.79
C SER A 51 2.02 9.33 10.08
N ALA A 52 2.35 8.81 11.26
CA ALA A 52 1.83 7.53 11.74
C ALA A 52 0.29 7.49 11.73
N ILE A 53 -0.25 6.36 11.32
CA ILE A 53 -1.69 6.16 11.18
C ILE A 53 -2.18 5.38 12.40
N SER A 54 -3.31 5.79 12.96
CA SER A 54 -3.98 5.04 14.03
C SER A 54 -5.29 4.47 13.50
N VAL A 55 -5.33 3.15 13.35
CA VAL A 55 -6.51 2.41 12.88
C VAL A 55 -6.77 1.21 13.78
N THR A 56 -8.03 0.82 13.87
CA THR A 56 -8.48 -0.43 14.49
C THR A 56 -9.02 -1.33 13.37
N PRO A 57 -8.16 -2.12 12.71
CA PRO A 57 -8.59 -2.94 11.59
C PRO A 57 -9.31 -4.20 12.08
N ASP A 58 -10.23 -4.72 11.26
CA ASP A 58 -10.88 -6.02 11.49
C ASP A 58 -9.97 -7.20 11.11
N SER A 59 -8.90 -6.93 10.36
CA SER A 59 -7.87 -7.90 9.99
C SER A 59 -6.49 -7.27 10.09
N PHE A 60 -5.52 -8.08 10.47
CA PHE A 60 -4.15 -7.64 10.72
C PHE A 60 -3.21 -8.20 9.67
N LEU A 61 -2.19 -7.43 9.33
CA LEU A 61 -1.04 -7.91 8.59
C LEU A 61 0.00 -8.43 9.58
N LEU A 62 0.68 -9.52 9.22
CA LEU A 62 1.79 -10.07 9.99
C LEU A 62 2.88 -10.52 9.04
N GLY A 63 4.11 -10.08 9.26
CA GLY A 63 5.28 -10.51 8.52
C GLY A 63 6.14 -9.37 8.02
N GLU A 64 7.06 -9.73 7.15
CA GLU A 64 8.02 -8.82 6.54
C GLU A 64 8.08 -9.07 5.03
N CYS A 65 8.05 -8.02 4.24
CA CYS A 65 8.08 -8.08 2.79
C CYS A 65 8.96 -6.97 2.22
N ASP A 66 9.88 -7.35 1.35
CA ASP A 66 10.68 -6.40 0.58
C ASP A 66 9.95 -5.98 -0.68
N THR A 67 9.86 -4.67 -0.87
CA THR A 67 9.24 -4.04 -2.04
C THR A 67 10.22 -3.11 -2.74
N HIS A 68 9.87 -2.62 -3.93
CA HIS A 68 10.66 -1.60 -4.64
C HIS A 68 10.79 -0.28 -3.84
N PHE A 69 9.91 -0.07 -2.86
CA PHE A 69 9.90 1.15 -2.04
C PHE A 69 10.57 0.95 -0.68
N GLY A 70 11.06 -0.25 -0.39
CA GLY A 70 11.69 -0.63 0.87
C GLY A 70 11.03 -1.83 1.53
N THR A 71 11.50 -2.16 2.73
CA THR A 71 10.97 -3.26 3.54
C THR A 71 9.73 -2.81 4.32
N ILE A 72 8.65 -3.54 4.17
CA ILE A 72 7.42 -3.38 4.95
C ILE A 72 7.44 -4.45 6.05
N LYS A 73 7.30 -4.02 7.29
CA LYS A 73 7.20 -4.91 8.44
C LYS A 73 5.88 -4.66 9.17
N ALA A 74 5.21 -5.73 9.54
CA ALA A 74 3.96 -5.68 10.28
C ALA A 74 3.99 -6.65 11.46
N ASP A 75 3.77 -6.12 12.65
CA ASP A 75 3.64 -6.85 13.90
C ASP A 75 2.22 -6.66 14.47
N ILE A 76 1.71 -7.65 15.20
CA ILE A 76 0.40 -7.59 15.82
C ILE A 76 0.58 -7.36 17.32
N LEU A 77 -0.02 -6.27 17.83
CA LEU A 77 -0.19 -6.04 19.25
C LEU A 77 -1.64 -6.34 19.63
N THR A 78 -1.87 -7.25 20.53
CA THR A 78 -3.22 -7.67 20.93
C THR A 78 -3.30 -7.98 22.41
N GLN A 79 -4.49 -7.82 22.97
CA GLN A 79 -4.81 -8.20 24.33
C GLN A 79 -6.04 -9.10 24.30
N PHE A 80 -5.97 -10.20 25.02
CA PHE A 80 -7.09 -11.11 25.19
C PHE A 80 -7.88 -10.72 26.44
N ALA A 81 -9.19 -10.69 26.30
CA ALA A 81 -10.09 -10.48 27.42
C ALA A 81 -11.02 -11.69 27.57
N CYS A 82 -11.20 -12.14 28.77
CA CYS A 82 -12.26 -13.12 29.08
C CYS A 82 -13.63 -12.44 29.04
N PRO A 83 -14.68 -13.18 28.69
CA PRO A 83 -16.06 -12.69 28.84
C PRO A 83 -16.34 -12.23 30.28
N ILE A 84 -17.19 -11.23 30.42
CA ILE A 84 -17.60 -10.72 31.75
C ILE A 84 -18.23 -11.87 32.54
N GLY A 85 -17.74 -12.08 33.77
CA GLY A 85 -18.23 -13.16 34.63
C GLY A 85 -17.68 -14.55 34.29
N PHE A 86 -16.65 -14.63 33.42
CA PHE A 86 -15.97 -15.90 33.20
C PHE A 86 -15.17 -16.28 34.43
N GLU A 87 -15.45 -17.47 34.96
CA GLU A 87 -14.66 -18.12 36.00
C GLU A 87 -14.02 -19.37 35.41
N TYR A 88 -12.73 -19.55 35.67
CA TYR A 88 -12.03 -20.75 35.23
C TYR A 88 -12.51 -21.96 36.06
N PRO A 89 -13.13 -22.98 35.42
CA PRO A 89 -13.65 -24.10 36.13
C PRO A 89 -12.52 -24.86 36.83
N TYR A 90 -12.73 -25.18 38.13
CA TYR A 90 -11.75 -25.90 38.94
C TYR A 90 -10.40 -25.16 39.15
N ALA A 91 -10.41 -23.84 39.19
CA ALA A 91 -9.18 -23.02 39.29
C ALA A 91 -8.27 -23.38 40.46
N GLU A 92 -8.84 -23.91 41.57
CA GLU A 92 -8.05 -24.31 42.75
C GLU A 92 -7.40 -25.68 42.60
N THR A 93 -7.84 -26.53 41.69
CA THR A 93 -7.42 -27.93 41.56
C THR A 93 -6.94 -28.33 40.19
N ALA A 94 -7.18 -27.51 39.20
CA ALA A 94 -6.79 -27.76 37.81
C ALA A 94 -5.38 -27.22 37.55
N GLU A 95 -4.57 -28.03 36.90
CA GLU A 95 -3.26 -27.67 36.39
C GLU A 95 -3.36 -27.44 34.88
N VAL A 96 -2.73 -26.39 34.38
CA VAL A 96 -2.75 -26.08 32.93
C VAL A 96 -1.65 -26.86 32.23
N ASP A 97 -2.01 -27.86 31.43
CA ASP A 97 -1.07 -28.66 30.66
C ASP A 97 -0.47 -27.90 29.48
N SER A 98 -1.28 -27.14 28.79
CA SER A 98 -0.83 -26.39 27.59
C SER A 98 -1.72 -25.19 27.28
N VAL A 99 -1.13 -24.20 26.63
CA VAL A 99 -1.82 -23.05 26.09
C VAL A 99 -1.46 -22.91 24.60
N CYS A 100 -2.47 -22.82 23.76
CA CYS A 100 -2.29 -22.70 22.33
C CYS A 100 -2.92 -21.41 21.79
N LEU A 101 -2.16 -20.66 21.00
CA LEU A 101 -2.64 -19.52 20.24
C LEU A 101 -2.87 -19.94 18.79
N TYR A 102 -4.09 -19.80 18.30
CA TYR A 102 -4.44 -20.09 16.92
C TYR A 102 -4.59 -18.78 16.15
N LEU A 103 -3.78 -18.60 15.11
CA LEU A 103 -3.87 -17.47 14.18
C LEU A 103 -4.48 -17.97 12.88
N TYR A 104 -5.68 -17.47 12.55
CA TYR A 104 -6.35 -17.79 11.31
C TYR A 104 -5.97 -16.73 10.26
N TYR A 105 -5.64 -17.15 9.05
CA TYR A 105 -5.34 -16.26 7.95
C TYR A 105 -6.28 -16.52 6.76
N ASN A 106 -6.66 -15.46 6.08
CA ASN A 106 -7.56 -15.53 4.91
C ASN A 106 -6.78 -15.42 3.60
N ASN A 107 -5.63 -14.76 3.64
CA ASN A 107 -4.83 -14.50 2.45
C ASN A 107 -3.36 -14.31 2.80
N TRP A 108 -2.49 -14.40 1.81
CA TRP A 108 -1.05 -14.15 1.96
C TRP A 108 -0.52 -13.40 0.73
N HIS A 109 0.60 -12.74 0.90
CA HIS A 109 1.37 -12.12 -0.15
C HIS A 109 2.74 -12.78 -0.26
N GLY A 110 3.21 -13.03 -1.49
CA GLY A 110 4.48 -13.69 -1.76
C GLY A 110 4.35 -15.20 -1.99
N ASP A 111 5.41 -15.94 -1.70
CA ASP A 111 5.44 -17.41 -1.89
C ASP A 111 4.67 -18.12 -0.78
N GLY A 112 3.54 -18.72 -1.13
CA GLY A 112 2.70 -19.46 -0.19
C GLY A 112 3.33 -20.75 0.35
N LEU A 113 4.46 -21.18 -0.18
CA LEU A 113 5.22 -22.35 0.30
C LEU A 113 6.41 -21.95 1.17
N ALA A 114 6.75 -20.68 1.23
CA ALA A 114 7.84 -20.20 2.06
C ALA A 114 7.49 -20.36 3.56
N PRO A 115 8.40 -20.91 4.38
CA PRO A 115 8.17 -21.00 5.81
C PRO A 115 8.21 -19.61 6.44
N MET A 116 7.25 -19.31 7.31
CA MET A 116 7.20 -18.09 8.09
C MET A 116 7.50 -18.37 9.56
N GLY A 117 8.52 -17.71 10.11
CA GLY A 117 8.81 -17.75 11.54
C GLY A 117 7.94 -16.76 12.30
N ILE A 118 7.25 -17.23 13.34
CA ILE A 118 6.44 -16.39 14.22
C ILE A 118 7.07 -16.41 15.60
N THR A 119 7.22 -15.22 16.21
CA THR A 119 7.68 -15.07 17.58
C THR A 119 6.60 -14.34 18.37
N VAL A 120 6.18 -14.93 19.47
CA VAL A 120 5.17 -14.34 20.36
C VAL A 120 5.86 -13.84 21.62
N TYR A 121 5.61 -12.59 21.95
CA TYR A 121 6.15 -11.95 23.15
C TYR A 121 5.03 -11.67 24.14
N GLU A 122 5.29 -11.90 25.42
CA GLU A 122 4.41 -11.46 26.49
C GLU A 122 4.54 -9.94 26.66
N MET A 123 3.41 -9.25 26.85
CA MET A 123 3.39 -7.84 27.21
C MET A 123 3.65 -7.68 28.71
N ASP A 124 4.90 -7.51 29.08
CA ASP A 124 5.38 -7.50 30.46
C ASP A 124 5.65 -6.10 31.03
N LYS A 125 5.67 -5.08 30.16
CA LYS A 125 5.96 -3.70 30.56
C LYS A 125 4.73 -2.81 30.65
N ALA A 126 3.84 -2.94 29.69
CA ALA A 126 2.60 -2.16 29.62
C ALA A 126 1.50 -2.99 28.95
N THR A 127 0.27 -2.73 29.33
CA THR A 127 -0.94 -3.31 28.70
C THR A 127 -1.53 -2.30 27.72
N LEU A 128 -2.27 -2.82 26.73
CA LEU A 128 -3.06 -1.97 25.84
C LEU A 128 -4.27 -1.42 26.60
N ASP A 129 -4.53 -0.13 26.44
CA ASP A 129 -5.76 0.47 26.93
C ASP A 129 -6.81 0.43 25.82
N TYR A 130 -7.98 -0.14 26.11
CA TYR A 130 -9.07 -0.29 25.16
C TYR A 130 -9.55 1.05 24.56
N ASN A 131 -9.48 2.12 25.33
CA ASN A 131 -9.92 3.45 24.90
C ASN A 131 -8.83 4.26 24.18
N SER A 132 -7.61 3.79 24.21
CA SER A 132 -6.47 4.47 23.59
C SER A 132 -6.26 4.02 22.15
N ARG A 133 -5.79 4.95 21.33
CA ARG A 133 -5.38 4.67 19.96
C ARG A 133 -3.86 4.62 19.87
N TYR A 134 -3.38 3.57 19.27
CA TYR A 134 -1.94 3.36 19.07
C TYR A 134 -1.58 3.63 17.62
N PRO A 135 -0.65 4.55 17.35
CA PRO A 135 -0.19 4.82 16.00
C PRO A 135 0.64 3.64 15.44
N SER A 136 0.71 3.53 14.12
CA SER A 136 1.38 2.44 13.42
C SER A 136 2.89 2.36 13.64
N ASP A 137 3.50 3.42 14.14
CA ASP A 137 4.92 3.50 14.50
C ASP A 137 5.20 3.21 15.98
N THR A 138 4.20 2.76 16.73
CA THR A 138 4.36 2.41 18.13
C THR A 138 5.35 1.25 18.28
N ALA A 139 6.44 1.50 18.99
CA ALA A 139 7.48 0.50 19.17
C ALA A 139 7.00 -0.66 20.06
N VAL A 140 7.11 -1.89 19.57
CA VAL A 140 6.76 -3.11 20.32
C VAL A 140 7.54 -3.20 21.65
N SER A 141 8.76 -2.70 21.67
CA SER A 141 9.61 -2.64 22.88
C SER A 141 9.02 -1.81 24.03
N THR A 142 8.00 -1.00 23.76
CA THR A 142 7.25 -0.26 24.79
C THR A 142 6.42 -1.21 25.66
N PHE A 143 5.94 -2.31 25.05
CA PHE A 143 5.05 -3.27 25.72
C PHE A 143 5.76 -4.54 26.17
N CYS A 144 6.83 -4.93 25.49
CA CYS A 144 7.48 -6.22 25.65
C CYS A 144 8.98 -6.09 25.89
N SER A 145 9.53 -6.99 26.71
CA SER A 145 10.97 -7.20 26.84
C SER A 145 11.46 -8.14 25.73
N LEU A 146 11.86 -7.59 24.59
CA LEU A 146 12.27 -8.36 23.41
C LEU A 146 13.51 -9.25 23.63
N SER A 147 14.30 -8.96 24.67
CA SER A 147 15.52 -9.72 25.03
C SER A 147 15.27 -10.86 26.01
N ASP A 148 14.12 -10.91 26.67
CA ASP A 148 13.83 -11.94 27.65
C ASP A 148 13.30 -13.21 26.97
N SER A 149 14.16 -14.22 26.85
CA SER A 149 13.80 -15.49 26.21
C SER A 149 12.79 -16.33 27.01
N THR A 150 12.57 -16.03 28.28
CA THR A 150 11.59 -16.77 29.10
C THR A 150 10.15 -16.37 28.77
N LYS A 151 9.98 -15.21 28.17
CA LYS A 151 8.68 -14.62 27.81
C LYS A 151 8.40 -14.70 26.30
N VAL A 152 9.14 -15.54 25.61
CA VAL A 152 9.07 -15.65 24.15
C VAL A 152 8.74 -17.08 23.75
N THR A 153 7.69 -17.23 23.01
CA THR A 153 7.37 -18.48 22.31
C THR A 153 7.67 -18.32 20.83
N LYS A 154 8.46 -19.25 20.29
CA LYS A 154 8.80 -19.27 18.86
C LYS A 154 8.11 -20.45 18.19
N ASN A 155 7.48 -20.18 17.06
CA ASN A 155 6.92 -21.18 16.20
C ASN A 155 7.33 -20.89 14.74
N SER A 156 7.54 -21.92 13.96
CA SER A 156 7.79 -21.81 12.51
C SER A 156 6.95 -22.86 11.80
N ARG A 157 6.37 -22.49 10.70
CA ARG A 157 5.60 -23.37 9.84
C ARG A 157 6.41 -23.78 8.63
#